data_2c38dd0bd8e0598d88dc61ed0e379ae5
#
_entry.id   2c38dd0bd8e0598d88dc61ed0e379ae5
#
_cell.length_a   1.000
_cell.length_b   1.000
_cell.length_c   1.000
_cell.angle_alpha   90.00
_cell.angle_beta   90.00
_cell.angle_gamma   90.00
#
_symmetry.space_group_name_H-M   'P 1'
#
loop_
_entity.id
_entity.type
_entity.pdbx_description
1 polymer ?
#
loop_
_entity_poly.entity_id
_entity_poly.type
_entity_poly.pdbx_seq_one_letter_code
_entity_poly.pdbx_strand_id
1 'polypeptide(L)'
;MSTWLLIPWFKLHGWPLIQDFMKNATITSSSQLAYQGVGTGEFTIGLTGEENVFKLKEEGRPVDAMHPSEGTGLRYDAVGIIKGGPNPDNAKLFLDFANSKEAHALTVAKPYFRRSVRKDVAPPPGLKPTGEMKFFDYDVQKAAKEKTAYLKKFDEIMASK
;
A
#
# COMPACT_ATOMS: atom_id res chain seq x y z
N MET A 1 3.49 -4.52 -10.78
CA MET A 1 3.91 -4.27 -9.37
C MET A 1 3.92 -2.77 -9.10
N SER A 2 3.49 -2.33 -7.92
CA SER A 2 3.45 -0.90 -7.62
C SER A 2 4.85 -0.35 -7.29
N THR A 3 5.29 0.68 -8.01
CA THR A 3 6.62 1.30 -7.82
C THR A 3 6.93 1.75 -6.40
N TRP A 4 5.90 2.10 -5.61
CA TRP A 4 6.07 2.54 -4.23
C TRP A 4 6.57 1.44 -3.27
N LEU A 5 6.40 0.17 -3.61
CA LEU A 5 6.96 -0.95 -2.85
C LEU A 5 8.46 -1.14 -3.11
N LEU A 6 8.90 -0.86 -4.34
CA LEU A 6 10.29 -1.09 -4.75
C LEU A 6 11.24 0.04 -4.37
N ILE A 7 10.77 1.28 -4.40
CA ILE A 7 11.62 2.45 -4.18
C ILE A 7 12.28 2.46 -2.80
N PRO A 8 11.61 2.11 -1.67
CA PRO A 8 12.26 2.01 -0.38
C PRO A 8 13.39 0.98 -0.36
N TRP A 9 13.18 -0.19 -0.91
CA TRP A 9 14.18 -1.26 -0.97
C TRP A 9 15.35 -0.87 -1.87
N PHE A 10 15.07 -0.25 -3.00
CA PHE A 10 16.12 0.30 -3.87
C PHE A 10 16.98 1.34 -3.16
N LYS A 11 16.37 2.25 -2.38
CA LYS A 11 17.11 3.28 -1.62
C LYS A 11 18.04 2.67 -0.56
N LEU A 12 17.65 1.57 0.05
CA LEU A 12 18.46 0.91 1.10
C LEU A 12 19.56 0.03 0.52
N HIS A 13 19.27 -0.73 -0.53
CA HIS A 13 20.09 -1.84 -0.97
C HIS A 13 20.44 -1.81 -2.46
N GLY A 14 19.90 -0.85 -3.20
CA GLY A 14 20.13 -0.69 -4.65
C GLY A 14 19.50 -1.78 -5.52
N TRP A 15 19.84 -1.76 -6.78
CA TRP A 15 19.34 -2.71 -7.78
C TRP A 15 19.76 -4.16 -7.57
N PRO A 16 20.93 -4.48 -7.00
CA PRO A 16 21.29 -5.88 -6.73
C PRO A 16 20.28 -6.61 -5.88
N LEU A 17 19.74 -5.98 -4.82
CA LEU A 17 18.68 -6.62 -4.01
C LEU A 17 17.43 -6.90 -4.84
N ILE A 18 17.03 -5.96 -5.71
CA ILE A 18 15.86 -6.14 -6.57
C ILE A 18 16.08 -7.30 -7.55
N GLN A 19 17.27 -7.40 -8.14
CA GLN A 19 17.63 -8.51 -9.03
C GLN A 19 17.58 -9.86 -8.30
N ASP A 20 18.15 -9.95 -7.10
CA ASP A 20 18.15 -11.19 -6.32
C ASP A 20 16.74 -11.56 -5.86
N PHE A 21 15.97 -10.59 -5.39
CA PHE A 21 14.57 -10.80 -5.03
C PHE A 21 13.77 -11.34 -6.22
N MET A 22 13.95 -10.76 -7.40
CA MET A 22 13.21 -11.15 -8.59
C MET A 22 13.54 -12.55 -9.09
N LYS A 23 14.69 -13.14 -8.75
CA LYS A 23 15.00 -14.53 -9.08
C LYS A 23 13.99 -15.52 -8.47
N ASN A 24 13.47 -15.21 -7.28
CA ASN A 24 12.56 -16.06 -6.51
C ASN A 24 11.13 -15.52 -6.43
N ALA A 25 10.86 -14.32 -6.95
CA ALA A 25 9.55 -13.71 -6.86
C ALA A 25 8.66 -14.06 -8.06
N THR A 26 7.39 -14.29 -7.81
CA THR A 26 6.33 -14.40 -8.82
C THR A 26 5.57 -13.08 -8.89
N ILE A 27 5.45 -12.52 -10.09
CA ILE A 27 4.59 -11.36 -10.33
C ILE A 27 3.24 -11.85 -10.81
N THR A 28 2.22 -11.53 -10.03
CA THR A 28 0.83 -11.83 -10.38
C THR A 28 0.23 -10.73 -11.26
N SER A 29 -0.77 -11.07 -12.06
CA SER A 29 -1.47 -10.12 -12.94
C SER A 29 -2.32 -9.09 -12.15
N SER A 30 -2.65 -9.37 -10.90
CA SER A 30 -3.35 -8.45 -10.01
C SER A 30 -2.82 -8.53 -8.58
N SER A 31 -2.97 -7.42 -7.82
CA SER A 31 -2.65 -7.42 -6.39
C SER A 31 -3.52 -8.39 -5.59
N GLN A 32 -4.75 -8.63 -6.04
CA GLN A 32 -5.66 -9.56 -5.40
C GLN A 32 -5.12 -11.00 -5.42
N LEU A 33 -4.62 -11.46 -6.55
CA LEU A 33 -4.03 -12.80 -6.67
C LEU A 33 -2.80 -12.96 -5.75
N ALA A 34 -2.02 -11.91 -5.56
CA ALA A 34 -0.84 -11.96 -4.69
C ALA A 34 -1.20 -12.27 -3.23
N TYR A 35 -2.15 -11.54 -2.63
CA TYR A 35 -2.49 -11.78 -1.23
C TYR A 35 -3.42 -12.99 -1.03
N GLN A 36 -4.31 -13.27 -1.98
CA GLN A 36 -5.15 -14.47 -1.94
C GLN A 36 -4.32 -15.75 -2.05
N GLY A 37 -3.28 -15.77 -2.88
CA GLY A 37 -2.36 -16.90 -2.97
C GLY A 37 -1.63 -17.21 -1.66
N VAL A 38 -1.33 -16.19 -0.84
CA VAL A 38 -0.84 -16.42 0.53
C VAL A 38 -1.96 -16.99 1.42
N GLY A 39 -3.17 -16.44 1.32
CA GLY A 39 -4.32 -16.92 2.09
C GLY A 39 -4.73 -18.37 1.79
N THR A 40 -4.41 -18.88 0.61
CA THR A 40 -4.66 -20.27 0.19
C THR A 40 -3.45 -21.19 0.37
N GLY A 41 -2.28 -20.65 0.74
CA GLY A 41 -1.04 -21.42 0.90
C GLY A 41 -0.28 -21.66 -0.43
N GLU A 42 -0.71 -21.07 -1.54
CA GLU A 42 0.01 -21.12 -2.81
C GLU A 42 1.36 -20.38 -2.72
N PHE A 43 1.39 -19.24 -2.01
CA PHE A 43 2.60 -18.48 -1.73
C PHE A 43 2.87 -18.43 -0.23
N THR A 44 4.13 -18.58 0.15
CA THR A 44 4.55 -18.45 1.55
C THR A 44 4.55 -17.00 2.04
N ILE A 45 4.92 -16.06 1.17
CA ILE A 45 5.03 -14.63 1.47
C ILE A 45 4.42 -13.83 0.33
N GLY A 46 3.71 -12.75 0.65
CA GLY A 46 3.17 -11.81 -0.33
C GLY A 46 3.41 -10.36 0.07
N LEU A 47 3.58 -9.49 -0.91
CA LEU A 47 3.67 -8.05 -0.72
C LEU A 47 2.31 -7.42 -1.05
N THR A 48 1.67 -6.83 -0.02
CA THR A 48 0.35 -6.23 -0.16
C THR A 48 0.17 -5.08 0.85
N GLY A 49 -0.96 -4.38 0.75
CA GLY A 49 -1.39 -3.48 1.82
C GLY A 49 -1.90 -4.27 3.03
N GLU A 50 -1.64 -3.78 4.24
CA GLU A 50 -2.01 -4.48 5.48
C GLU A 50 -3.51 -4.74 5.60
N GLU A 51 -4.36 -3.88 5.03
CA GLU A 51 -5.81 -4.05 5.01
C GLU A 51 -6.26 -5.38 4.38
N ASN A 52 -5.51 -5.87 3.39
CA ASN A 52 -5.82 -7.15 2.73
C ASN A 52 -5.49 -8.34 3.65
N VAL A 53 -4.44 -8.23 4.44
CA VAL A 53 -4.09 -9.26 5.43
C VAL A 53 -5.19 -9.36 6.51
N PHE A 54 -5.69 -8.22 7.00
CA PHE A 54 -6.75 -8.20 8.00
C PHE A 54 -8.08 -8.75 7.46
N LYS A 55 -8.40 -8.50 6.18
CA LYS A 55 -9.54 -9.15 5.52
C LYS A 55 -9.41 -10.67 5.52
N LEU A 56 -8.26 -11.19 5.13
CA LEU A 56 -8.01 -12.64 5.15
C LEU A 56 -8.07 -13.24 6.57
N LYS A 57 -7.57 -12.51 7.58
CA LYS A 57 -7.69 -12.93 8.99
C LYS A 57 -9.15 -13.01 9.44
N GLU A 58 -9.99 -12.05 9.05
CA GLU A 58 -11.43 -12.09 9.30
C GLU A 58 -12.15 -13.26 8.61
N GLU A 59 -11.64 -13.69 7.46
CA GLU A 59 -12.10 -14.88 6.74
C GLU A 59 -11.57 -16.19 7.36
N GLY A 60 -10.83 -16.12 8.47
CA GLY A 60 -10.25 -17.27 9.16
C GLY A 60 -9.01 -17.86 8.47
N ARG A 61 -8.36 -17.14 7.56
CA ARG A 61 -7.13 -17.60 6.92
C ARG A 61 -5.94 -17.49 7.89
N PRO A 62 -5.02 -18.48 7.90
CA PRO A 62 -3.85 -18.50 8.78
C PRO A 62 -2.73 -17.59 8.25
N VAL A 63 -2.96 -16.30 8.20
CA VAL A 63 -2.03 -15.29 7.71
C VAL A 63 -1.77 -14.23 8.76
N ASP A 64 -0.62 -13.55 8.68
CA ASP A 64 -0.32 -12.37 9.49
C ASP A 64 0.46 -11.33 8.70
N ALA A 65 0.42 -10.06 9.18
CA ALA A 65 1.15 -8.95 8.60
C ALA A 65 2.47 -8.73 9.35
N MET A 66 3.56 -8.68 8.61
CA MET A 66 4.88 -8.37 9.15
C MET A 66 5.38 -7.05 8.54
N HIS A 67 5.87 -6.18 9.40
CA HIS A 67 6.55 -4.95 8.98
C HIS A 67 8.07 -5.14 9.18
N PRO A 68 8.90 -4.89 8.15
CA PRO A 68 10.35 -4.99 8.27
C PRO A 68 10.91 -4.05 9.34
N SER A 69 11.95 -4.49 10.04
CA SER A 69 12.64 -3.69 11.08
C SER A 69 13.29 -2.42 10.53
N GLU A 70 13.68 -2.45 9.26
CA GLU A 70 14.25 -1.33 8.51
C GLU A 70 13.20 -0.23 8.28
N GLY A 71 11.94 -0.61 8.19
CA GLY A 71 10.80 0.26 7.94
C GLY A 71 9.89 -0.24 6.82
N THR A 72 8.77 0.41 6.67
CA THR A 72 7.78 0.14 5.62
C THR A 72 7.42 1.40 4.85
N GLY A 73 6.77 1.24 3.70
CA GLY A 73 6.26 2.37 2.94
C GLY A 73 4.96 2.90 3.55
N LEU A 74 4.84 4.23 3.63
CA LEU A 74 3.58 4.91 3.94
C LEU A 74 3.18 5.76 2.73
N ARG A 75 1.94 5.58 2.28
CA ARG A 75 1.38 6.39 1.21
C ARG A 75 0.01 6.90 1.62
N TYR A 76 -0.22 8.17 1.36
CA TYR A 76 -1.53 8.78 1.54
C TYR A 76 -2.34 8.66 0.26
N ASP A 77 -3.60 8.25 0.38
CA ASP A 77 -4.57 8.42 -0.68
C ASP A 77 -5.12 9.85 -0.64
N ALA A 78 -5.52 10.36 -1.79
CA ALA A 78 -6.03 11.72 -1.91
C ALA A 78 -7.40 11.72 -2.57
N VAL A 79 -8.25 12.63 -2.14
CA VAL A 79 -9.52 12.97 -2.78
C VAL A 79 -9.47 14.41 -3.27
N GLY A 80 -10.00 14.69 -4.44
CA GLY A 80 -9.97 16.03 -5.02
C GLY A 80 -11.20 16.31 -5.88
N ILE A 81 -11.46 17.60 -6.11
CA ILE A 81 -12.55 18.09 -6.97
C ILE A 81 -12.01 18.26 -8.39
N ILE A 82 -12.71 17.68 -9.36
CA ILE A 82 -12.37 17.84 -10.78
C ILE A 82 -12.80 19.24 -11.24
N LYS A 83 -11.81 20.01 -11.73
CA LYS A 83 -12.08 21.34 -12.29
C LYS A 83 -13.03 21.23 -13.50
N GLY A 84 -14.11 22.01 -13.50
CA GLY A 84 -15.11 21.97 -14.57
C GLY A 84 -16.08 20.79 -14.49
N GLY A 85 -16.09 20.04 -13.41
CA GLY A 85 -17.10 18.99 -13.17
C GLY A 85 -18.53 19.57 -13.13
N PRO A 86 -19.57 18.77 -13.45
CA PRO A 86 -20.94 19.25 -13.63
C PRO A 86 -21.64 19.67 -12.31
N ASN A 87 -21.16 19.18 -11.16
CA ASN A 87 -21.79 19.35 -9.85
C ASN A 87 -20.78 19.83 -8.79
N PRO A 88 -20.20 21.04 -8.91
CA PRO A 88 -19.09 21.48 -8.04
C PRO A 88 -19.51 21.60 -6.56
N ASP A 89 -20.71 22.00 -6.27
CA ASP A 89 -21.16 22.19 -4.88
C ASP A 89 -21.42 20.85 -4.18
N ASN A 90 -22.02 19.88 -4.88
CA ASN A 90 -22.14 18.52 -4.36
C ASN A 90 -20.75 17.87 -4.18
N ALA A 91 -19.80 18.16 -5.07
CA ALA A 91 -18.44 17.68 -4.92
C ALA A 91 -17.73 18.24 -3.67
N LYS A 92 -17.99 19.50 -3.31
CA LYS A 92 -17.49 20.10 -2.06
C LYS A 92 -18.10 19.42 -0.83
N LEU A 93 -19.44 19.25 -0.81
CA LEU A 93 -20.14 18.55 0.27
C LEU A 93 -19.60 17.12 0.46
N PHE A 94 -19.38 16.40 -0.65
CA PHE A 94 -18.78 15.06 -0.58
C PHE A 94 -17.34 15.10 -0.05
N LEU A 95 -16.53 16.09 -0.45
CA LEU A 95 -15.17 16.24 0.03
C LEU A 95 -15.14 16.51 1.55
N ASP A 96 -16.04 17.37 2.04
CA ASP A 96 -16.16 17.67 3.46
C ASP A 96 -16.60 16.42 4.24
N PHE A 97 -17.57 15.67 3.75
CA PHE A 97 -17.96 14.40 4.33
C PHE A 97 -16.81 13.37 4.31
N ALA A 98 -16.13 13.20 3.16
CA ALA A 98 -15.03 12.24 3.03
C ALA A 98 -13.87 12.51 4.00
N ASN A 99 -13.68 13.78 4.41
CA ASN A 99 -12.68 14.17 5.40
C ASN A 99 -13.22 14.22 6.84
N SER A 100 -14.50 13.94 7.06
CA SER A 100 -15.09 13.95 8.39
C SER A 100 -14.60 12.80 9.28
N LYS A 101 -14.75 12.94 10.59
CA LYS A 101 -14.48 11.86 11.54
C LYS A 101 -15.35 10.64 11.27
N GLU A 102 -16.60 10.87 10.91
CA GLU A 102 -17.58 9.84 10.62
C GLU A 102 -17.14 8.99 9.41
N ALA A 103 -16.81 9.62 8.27
CA ALA A 103 -16.32 8.91 7.10
C ALA A 103 -15.02 8.13 7.38
N HIS A 104 -14.09 8.75 8.11
CA HIS A 104 -12.86 8.05 8.49
C HIS A 104 -13.12 6.87 9.43
N ALA A 105 -14.08 6.96 10.37
CA ALA A 105 -14.47 5.85 11.21
C ALA A 105 -15.02 4.67 10.38
N LEU A 106 -15.80 4.96 9.33
CA LEU A 106 -16.29 3.93 8.40
C LEU A 106 -15.14 3.22 7.67
N THR A 107 -14.11 3.96 7.23
CA THR A 107 -12.96 3.35 6.52
C THR A 107 -12.04 2.53 7.42
N VAL A 108 -12.00 2.85 8.71
CA VAL A 108 -11.26 2.08 9.72
C VAL A 108 -11.98 0.78 10.08
N ALA A 109 -13.31 0.81 10.08
CA ALA A 109 -14.13 -0.36 10.43
C ALA A 109 -14.03 -1.49 9.39
N LYS A 110 -14.49 -2.69 9.80
CA LYS A 110 -14.71 -3.82 8.90
C LYS A 110 -15.67 -3.44 7.77
N PRO A 111 -15.46 -3.90 6.56
CA PRO A 111 -14.39 -4.80 6.09
C PRO A 111 -13.18 -4.06 5.50
N TYR A 112 -13.02 -2.76 5.75
CA TYR A 112 -12.04 -1.94 5.04
C TYR A 112 -10.66 -1.94 5.70
N PHE A 113 -10.57 -1.88 7.04
CA PHE A 113 -9.33 -1.90 7.83
C PHE A 113 -8.27 -0.87 7.40
N ARG A 114 -8.72 0.32 6.92
CA ARG A 114 -7.82 1.37 6.46
C ARG A 114 -7.37 2.24 7.62
N ARG A 115 -6.12 2.67 7.62
CA ARG A 115 -5.64 3.64 8.60
C ARG A 115 -6.21 5.02 8.29
N SER A 116 -6.67 5.71 9.33
CA SER A 116 -7.08 7.10 9.23
C SER A 116 -5.88 8.04 9.33
N VAL A 117 -5.90 9.14 8.58
CA VAL A 117 -4.97 10.27 8.76
C VAL A 117 -5.41 11.21 9.88
N ARG A 118 -6.63 11.05 10.40
CA ARG A 118 -7.16 11.84 11.49
C ARG A 118 -6.65 11.33 12.82
N LYS A 119 -6.18 12.25 13.68
CA LYS A 119 -5.67 11.92 15.02
C LYS A 119 -6.78 11.53 16.01
N ASP A 120 -8.02 11.94 15.73
CA ASP A 120 -9.21 11.68 16.56
C ASP A 120 -9.99 10.40 16.15
N VAL A 121 -9.41 9.60 15.24
CA VAL A 121 -9.93 8.30 14.83
C VAL A 121 -8.88 7.24 15.15
N ALA A 122 -9.24 6.29 16.01
CA ALA A 122 -8.35 5.19 16.38
C ALA A 122 -8.03 4.29 15.17
N PRO A 123 -6.85 3.65 15.12
CA PRO A 123 -6.53 2.69 14.06
C PRO A 123 -7.45 1.45 14.15
N PRO A 124 -7.55 0.66 13.09
CA PRO A 124 -8.28 -0.61 13.12
C PRO A 124 -7.81 -1.51 14.27
N PRO A 125 -8.71 -2.23 14.92
CA PRO A 125 -8.35 -3.18 15.99
C PRO A 125 -7.30 -4.20 15.51
N GLY A 126 -6.30 -4.46 16.33
CA GLY A 126 -5.21 -5.39 16.03
C GLY A 126 -4.09 -4.82 15.16
N LEU A 127 -4.22 -3.61 14.64
CA LEU A 127 -3.16 -2.92 13.92
C LEU A 127 -2.23 -2.17 14.88
N LYS A 128 -0.93 -2.30 14.68
CA LYS A 128 0.07 -1.54 15.41
C LYS A 128 -0.17 -0.03 15.21
N PRO A 129 -0.17 0.80 16.26
CA PRO A 129 -0.32 2.25 16.13
C PRO A 129 0.69 2.84 15.13
N THR A 130 0.25 3.79 14.30
CA THR A 130 1.10 4.40 13.27
C THR A 130 2.36 5.04 13.86
N GLY A 131 2.25 5.65 15.05
CA GLY A 131 3.39 6.25 15.75
C GLY A 131 4.45 5.27 16.26
N GLU A 132 4.14 3.98 16.31
CA GLU A 132 5.07 2.91 16.70
C GLU A 132 5.71 2.21 15.49
N MET A 133 5.37 2.64 14.28
CA MET A 133 5.89 2.08 13.04
C MET A 133 7.04 2.93 12.52
N LYS A 134 8.04 2.27 11.95
CA LYS A 134 9.12 2.93 11.22
C LYS A 134 8.74 3.03 9.76
N PHE A 135 8.82 4.24 9.22
CA PHE A 135 8.54 4.49 7.81
C PHE A 135 9.79 4.97 7.09
N PHE A 136 9.89 4.59 5.82
CA PHE A 136 10.89 5.19 4.93
C PHE A 136 10.51 6.63 4.60
N ASP A 137 11.51 7.49 4.55
CA ASP A 137 11.35 8.81 3.95
C ASP A 137 11.11 8.66 2.44
N TYR A 138 9.90 8.97 2.01
CA TYR A 138 9.43 8.81 0.64
C TYR A 138 9.10 10.15 0.02
N ASP A 139 10.04 10.69 -0.76
CA ASP A 139 9.83 11.89 -1.57
C ASP A 139 8.95 11.54 -2.78
N VAL A 140 7.67 11.85 -2.69
CA VAL A 140 6.66 11.58 -3.73
C VAL A 140 6.98 12.32 -5.02
N GLN A 141 7.50 13.56 -4.96
CA GLN A 141 7.82 14.36 -6.15
C GLN A 141 9.01 13.78 -6.89
N LYS A 142 10.07 13.43 -6.17
CA LYS A 142 11.23 12.75 -6.74
C LYS A 142 10.84 11.41 -7.34
N ALA A 143 10.07 10.61 -6.63
CA ALA A 143 9.60 9.33 -7.11
C ALA A 143 8.73 9.45 -8.38
N ALA A 144 7.90 10.48 -8.49
CA ALA A 144 7.11 10.74 -9.69
C ALA A 144 8.00 11.08 -10.89
N LYS A 145 9.04 11.92 -10.71
CA LYS A 145 10.00 12.27 -11.76
C LYS A 145 10.81 11.07 -12.23
N GLU A 146 11.23 10.21 -11.31
CA GLU A 146 12.09 9.06 -11.59
C GLU A 146 11.31 7.79 -11.99
N LYS A 147 9.98 7.81 -11.91
CA LYS A 147 9.11 6.64 -12.14
C LYS A 147 9.41 5.92 -13.45
N THR A 148 9.54 6.64 -14.55
CA THR A 148 9.78 6.05 -15.88
C THR A 148 11.12 5.33 -15.94
N ALA A 149 12.18 5.93 -15.37
CA ALA A 149 13.50 5.31 -15.31
C ALA A 149 13.50 4.03 -14.45
N TYR A 150 12.82 4.07 -13.30
CA TYR A 150 12.67 2.88 -12.43
C TYR A 150 11.91 1.75 -13.13
N LEU A 151 10.80 2.06 -13.81
CA LEU A 151 10.04 1.05 -14.54
C LEU A 151 10.86 0.43 -15.66
N LYS A 152 11.55 1.24 -16.47
CA LYS A 152 12.42 0.74 -17.53
C LYS A 152 13.48 -0.22 -16.96
N LYS A 153 14.16 0.18 -15.88
CA LYS A 153 15.18 -0.67 -15.25
C LYS A 153 14.61 -1.95 -14.68
N PHE A 154 13.42 -1.88 -14.11
CA PHE A 154 12.71 -3.06 -13.63
C PHE A 154 12.34 -4.02 -14.77
N ASP A 155 11.85 -3.49 -15.90
CA ASP A 155 11.50 -4.29 -17.08
C ASP A 155 12.74 -4.98 -17.69
N GLU A 156 13.91 -4.30 -17.69
CA GLU A 156 15.18 -4.91 -18.10
C GLU A 156 15.56 -6.10 -17.19
N ILE A 157 15.38 -5.97 -15.87
CA ILE A 157 15.63 -7.06 -14.92
C ILE A 157 14.67 -8.22 -15.16
N MET A 158 13.40 -7.93 -15.43
CA MET A 158 12.40 -8.96 -15.72
C MET A 158 12.69 -9.69 -17.04
N ALA A 159 13.18 -8.98 -18.06
CA ALA A 159 13.51 -9.59 -19.35
C ALA A 159 14.77 -10.46 -19.27
N SER A 160 15.60 -10.29 -18.26
CA SER A 160 16.83 -11.09 -18.04
C SER A 160 16.62 -12.34 -17.15
N LYS A 161 15.38 -12.55 -16.69
CA LYS A 161 14.96 -13.70 -15.88
C LYS A 161 14.66 -14.92 -16.75
#